data_48bf46dc1af0ac8170831173c6d7a5da
#
_entry.id   48bf46dc1af0ac8170831173c6d7a5da
#
_cell.length_a   1.000
_cell.length_b   1.000
_cell.length_c   1.000
_cell.angle_alpha   90.00
_cell.angle_beta   90.00
_cell.angle_gamma   90.00
#
_symmetry.space_group_name_H-M   'P 1'
#
loop_
_entity.id
_entity.type
_entity.pdbx_description
1 polymer ?
#
loop_
_entity_poly.entity_id
_entity_poly.type
_entity_poly.pdbx_seq_one_letter_code
_entity_poly.pdbx_strand_id
1 'polypeptide(L)'
;MKKLLLLVAWVFCINCGIVMASSPDIAVAVVHGQFAAELSCEDELMVRVPDTGEEMVLKPDRYFVNAEGGTVNLGAQKFGAKTLRFVVKENGKPIEVNKKAYRGSFEVRISADGKTLDVVNVLPLEQYLYSVVGEEISVIFPDEAIKAQAVAARSLAYNN
;
A
#
# COMPACT_ATOMS: atom_id res chain seq x y z
N MET A 1 -15.67 -65.12 31.73
CA MET A 1 -14.61 -64.19 31.34
C MET A 1 -15.15 -63.29 30.25
N LYS A 2 -15.62 -62.08 30.60
CA LYS A 2 -16.21 -61.10 29.63
C LYS A 2 -15.10 -60.19 29.15
N LYS A 3 -14.78 -60.21 27.86
CA LYS A 3 -13.85 -59.27 27.21
C LYS A 3 -14.57 -57.95 27.00
N LEU A 4 -14.11 -56.92 27.69
CA LEU A 4 -14.55 -55.54 27.54
C LEU A 4 -13.83 -54.94 26.35
N LEU A 5 -14.57 -54.67 25.27
CA LEU A 5 -14.06 -54.00 24.07
C LEU A 5 -14.15 -52.48 24.30
N LEU A 6 -12.99 -51.85 24.51
CA LEU A 6 -12.86 -50.37 24.60
C LEU A 6 -12.82 -49.81 23.16
N LEU A 7 -13.92 -49.17 22.76
CA LEU A 7 -14.02 -48.41 21.51
C LEU A 7 -13.46 -47.02 21.79
N VAL A 8 -12.22 -46.78 21.35
CA VAL A 8 -11.61 -45.44 21.38
C VAL A 8 -12.12 -44.67 20.15
N ALA A 9 -13.10 -43.80 20.40
CA ALA A 9 -13.55 -42.85 19.37
C ALA A 9 -12.48 -41.75 19.19
N TRP A 10 -11.76 -41.78 18.08
CA TRP A 10 -10.87 -40.69 17.63
C TRP A 10 -11.75 -39.54 17.13
N VAL A 11 -11.90 -38.52 17.94
CA VAL A 11 -12.52 -37.26 17.51
C VAL A 11 -11.48 -36.49 16.72
N PHE A 12 -11.60 -36.56 15.42
CA PHE A 12 -10.85 -35.71 14.49
C PHE A 12 -11.43 -34.29 14.58
N CYS A 13 -10.85 -33.44 15.43
CA CYS A 13 -11.13 -32.02 15.41
C CYS A 13 -10.51 -31.43 14.13
N ILE A 14 -11.32 -31.32 13.08
CA ILE A 14 -10.97 -30.55 11.89
C ILE A 14 -10.96 -29.09 12.33
N ASN A 15 -9.76 -28.56 12.66
CA ASN A 15 -9.53 -27.14 12.79
C ASN A 15 -9.68 -26.53 11.37
N CYS A 16 -10.91 -26.18 11.01
CA CYS A 16 -11.18 -25.36 9.83
C CYS A 16 -10.75 -23.93 10.18
N GLY A 17 -9.46 -23.67 10.03
CA GLY A 17 -8.94 -22.31 10.10
C GLY A 17 -9.60 -21.53 8.97
N ILE A 18 -10.45 -20.56 9.33
CA ILE A 18 -10.97 -19.58 8.38
C ILE A 18 -9.75 -18.78 7.91
N VAL A 19 -9.21 -19.13 6.76
CA VAL A 19 -8.23 -18.29 6.06
C VAL A 19 -9.02 -17.07 5.58
N MET A 20 -8.95 -15.98 6.33
CA MET A 20 -9.41 -14.69 5.85
C MET A 20 -8.49 -14.31 4.69
N ALA A 21 -8.99 -14.44 3.47
CA ALA A 21 -8.28 -13.95 2.31
C ALA A 21 -8.14 -12.43 2.46
N SER A 22 -6.91 -11.97 2.66
CA SER A 22 -6.63 -10.53 2.62
C SER A 22 -6.92 -10.03 1.21
N SER A 23 -7.53 -8.86 1.10
CA SER A 23 -7.67 -8.17 -0.18
C SER A 23 -6.28 -7.98 -0.79
N PRO A 24 -6.10 -8.24 -2.10
CA PRO A 24 -4.82 -8.02 -2.74
C PRO A 24 -4.45 -6.52 -2.68
N ASP A 25 -3.17 -6.24 -2.56
CA ASP A 25 -2.65 -4.89 -2.72
C ASP A 25 -2.63 -4.51 -4.20
N ILE A 26 -2.89 -3.24 -4.47
CA ILE A 26 -2.70 -2.64 -5.78
C ILE A 26 -1.65 -1.53 -5.68
N ALA A 27 -1.04 -1.24 -6.82
CA ALA A 27 0.00 -0.24 -6.96
C ALA A 27 -0.46 0.82 -7.97
N VAL A 28 -0.60 2.07 -7.52
CA VAL A 28 -1.10 3.19 -8.34
C VAL A 28 -0.03 4.27 -8.43
N ALA A 29 0.44 4.60 -9.63
CA ALA A 29 1.35 5.71 -9.83
C ALA A 29 0.63 7.03 -9.58
N VAL A 30 1.04 7.76 -8.53
CA VAL A 30 0.47 9.06 -8.14
C VAL A 30 1.34 10.24 -8.58
N VAL A 31 2.63 9.98 -8.81
CA VAL A 31 3.57 10.90 -9.46
C VAL A 31 4.36 10.10 -10.49
N HIS A 32 4.52 10.63 -11.69
CA HIS A 32 5.25 9.97 -12.76
C HIS A 32 6.22 10.93 -13.44
N GLY A 33 7.47 10.48 -13.62
CA GLY A 33 8.48 11.20 -14.40
C GLY A 33 8.87 12.58 -13.86
N GLN A 34 8.91 12.76 -12.53
CA GLN A 34 9.31 14.02 -11.91
C GLN A 34 10.71 13.93 -11.32
N PHE A 35 11.43 15.05 -11.25
CA PHE A 35 12.77 15.09 -10.64
C PHE A 35 12.72 15.00 -9.12
N ALA A 36 11.62 15.44 -8.51
CA ALA A 36 11.40 15.42 -7.07
C ALA A 36 9.91 15.34 -6.74
N ALA A 37 9.60 14.87 -5.53
CA ALA A 37 8.27 14.92 -4.94
C ALA A 37 8.38 15.33 -3.46
N GLU A 38 7.33 15.97 -2.96
CA GLU A 38 7.19 16.31 -1.54
C GLU A 38 6.33 15.23 -0.87
N LEU A 39 6.82 14.68 0.25
CA LEU A 39 6.09 13.80 1.14
C LEU A 39 5.89 14.49 2.48
N SER A 40 4.68 14.55 3.01
CA SER A 40 4.39 15.10 4.34
C SER A 40 3.66 14.05 5.16
N CYS A 41 4.09 13.86 6.40
CA CYS A 41 3.48 12.91 7.33
C CYS A 41 3.25 13.57 8.71
N GLU A 42 2.11 13.24 9.31
CA GLU A 42 1.76 13.68 10.67
C GLU A 42 2.08 12.64 11.74
N ASP A 43 2.37 11.40 11.33
CA ASP A 43 2.82 10.30 12.17
C ASP A 43 4.25 9.89 11.80
N GLU A 44 4.90 9.10 12.67
CA GLU A 44 6.17 8.46 12.34
C GLU A 44 6.02 7.56 11.12
N LEU A 45 6.96 7.67 10.20
CA LEU A 45 6.99 6.96 8.94
C LEU A 45 8.24 6.10 8.84
N MET A 46 8.09 4.81 8.61
CA MET A 46 9.23 3.92 8.39
C MET A 46 9.66 4.00 6.92
N VAL A 47 10.95 4.28 6.70
CA VAL A 47 11.58 4.15 5.39
C VAL A 47 12.39 2.88 5.37
N ARG A 48 12.18 2.05 4.34
CA ARG A 48 12.92 0.81 4.11
C ARG A 48 13.59 0.87 2.74
N VAL A 49 14.83 0.45 2.69
CA VAL A 49 15.58 0.20 1.45
C VAL A 49 15.43 -1.27 1.07
N PRO A 50 14.66 -1.62 0.02
CA PRO A 50 14.36 -3.02 -0.28
C PRO A 50 15.60 -3.87 -0.57
N ASP A 51 16.60 -3.26 -1.23
CA ASP A 51 17.80 -3.97 -1.70
C ASP A 51 18.75 -4.35 -0.56
N THR A 52 18.85 -3.53 0.49
CA THR A 52 19.78 -3.73 1.61
C THR A 52 19.08 -4.17 2.89
N GLY A 53 17.76 -3.97 2.99
CA GLY A 53 17.00 -4.19 4.21
C GLY A 53 17.23 -3.10 5.27
N GLU A 54 17.95 -2.03 4.94
CA GLU A 54 18.14 -0.89 5.83
C GLU A 54 16.80 -0.23 6.14
N GLU A 55 16.59 0.11 7.40
CA GLU A 55 15.37 0.77 7.88
C GLU A 55 15.72 2.01 8.69
N MET A 56 14.91 3.06 8.52
CA MET A 56 14.97 4.24 9.37
C MET A 56 13.56 4.73 9.67
N VAL A 57 13.41 5.44 10.79
CA VAL A 57 12.14 6.06 11.18
C VAL A 57 12.25 7.57 10.98
N LEU A 58 11.35 8.12 10.19
CA LEU A 58 11.16 9.55 10.02
C LEU A 58 10.18 10.07 11.07
N LYS A 59 10.46 11.22 11.64
CA LYS A 59 9.53 11.95 12.51
C LYS A 59 8.44 12.62 11.66
N PRO A 60 7.31 13.03 12.28
CA PRO A 60 6.33 13.86 11.60
C PRO A 60 6.98 15.14 11.06
N ASP A 61 7.01 15.28 9.73
CA ASP A 61 7.58 16.45 9.04
C ASP A 61 7.27 16.38 7.53
N ARG A 62 7.85 17.32 6.81
CA ARG A 62 7.83 17.41 5.36
C ARG A 62 9.18 17.01 4.79
N TYR A 63 9.18 16.08 3.85
CA TYR A 63 10.36 15.49 3.25
C TYR A 63 10.34 15.66 1.74
N PHE A 64 11.49 15.91 1.15
CA PHE A 64 11.65 15.93 -0.30
C PHE A 64 12.41 14.69 -0.74
N VAL A 65 11.82 13.94 -1.66
CA VAL A 65 12.49 12.84 -2.36
C VAL A 65 12.90 13.33 -3.73
N ASN A 66 14.10 13.02 -4.16
CA ASN A 66 14.64 13.44 -5.46
C ASN A 66 15.43 12.33 -6.14
N ALA A 67 15.44 12.39 -7.47
CA ALA A 67 16.27 11.53 -8.29
C ALA A 67 17.60 12.23 -8.56
N GLU A 68 18.72 11.62 -8.17
CA GLU A 68 20.07 12.12 -8.45
C GLU A 68 21.03 10.95 -8.64
N GLY A 69 21.79 10.96 -9.73
CA GLY A 69 22.78 9.92 -10.01
C GLY A 69 22.19 8.52 -10.22
N GLY A 70 20.91 8.44 -10.65
CA GLY A 70 20.21 7.16 -10.85
C GLY A 70 19.75 6.49 -9.58
N THR A 71 19.71 7.24 -8.46
CA THR A 71 19.26 6.76 -7.14
C THR A 71 18.20 7.69 -6.56
N VAL A 72 17.37 7.16 -5.66
CA VAL A 72 16.40 7.94 -4.89
C VAL A 72 17.09 8.44 -3.61
N ASN A 73 16.98 9.73 -3.36
CA ASN A 73 17.51 10.38 -2.16
C ASN A 73 16.38 11.02 -1.36
N LEU A 74 16.58 11.12 -0.05
CA LEU A 74 15.68 11.79 0.88
C LEU A 74 16.36 13.06 1.39
N GLY A 75 16.02 14.20 0.77
CA GLY A 75 16.74 15.44 1.02
C GLY A 75 18.22 15.31 0.69
N ALA A 76 19.08 15.54 1.69
CA ALA A 76 20.53 15.39 1.57
C ALA A 76 21.02 13.94 1.82
N GLN A 77 20.16 13.07 2.32
CA GLN A 77 20.52 11.68 2.64
C GLN A 77 20.48 10.82 1.40
N LYS A 78 21.62 10.17 1.12
CA LYS A 78 21.82 9.28 -0.03
C LYS A 78 21.82 7.83 0.44
N PHE A 79 20.95 7.01 -0.15
CA PHE A 79 20.83 5.58 0.17
C PHE A 79 21.54 4.69 -0.86
N GLY A 80 21.89 5.25 -2.01
CA GLY A 80 22.46 4.46 -3.12
C GLY A 80 21.47 3.47 -3.74
N ALA A 81 20.19 3.60 -3.45
CA ALA A 81 19.13 2.68 -3.84
C ALA A 81 18.27 3.26 -4.97
N LYS A 82 17.75 2.38 -5.81
CA LYS A 82 16.80 2.78 -6.87
C LYS A 82 15.37 2.86 -6.38
N THR A 83 15.07 2.32 -5.22
CA THR A 83 13.73 2.29 -4.63
C THR A 83 13.82 2.53 -3.12
N LEU A 84 12.93 3.37 -2.61
CA LEU A 84 12.66 3.53 -1.18
C LEU A 84 11.20 3.20 -0.92
N ARG A 85 10.92 2.44 0.13
CA ARG A 85 9.55 2.18 0.61
C ARG A 85 9.25 3.01 1.84
N PHE A 86 8.12 3.69 1.82
CA PHE A 86 7.58 4.48 2.92
C PHE A 86 6.37 3.73 3.47
N VAL A 87 6.50 3.20 4.69
CA VAL A 87 5.49 2.34 5.31
C VAL A 87 4.82 3.10 6.45
N VAL A 88 3.51 3.24 6.35
CA VAL A 88 2.68 3.83 7.42
C VAL A 88 2.39 2.76 8.47
N LYS A 89 2.32 3.14 9.74
CA LYS A 89 1.80 2.25 10.79
C LYS A 89 0.35 1.88 10.47
N GLU A 90 -0.06 0.68 10.86
CA GLU A 90 -1.45 0.26 10.76
C GLU A 90 -2.36 1.29 11.44
N ASN A 91 -3.41 1.73 10.74
CA ASN A 91 -4.29 2.83 11.15
C ASN A 91 -3.61 4.20 11.33
N GLY A 92 -2.41 4.39 10.75
CA GLY A 92 -1.75 5.70 10.71
C GLY A 92 -2.49 6.71 9.84
N LYS A 93 -2.16 7.98 10.05
CA LYS A 93 -2.72 9.06 9.25
C LYS A 93 -2.27 8.96 7.78
N PRO A 94 -3.07 9.48 6.83
CA PRO A 94 -2.66 9.57 5.44
C PRO A 94 -1.33 10.30 5.27
N ILE A 95 -0.55 9.89 4.25
CA ILE A 95 0.61 10.64 3.81
C ILE A 95 0.16 11.60 2.71
N GLU A 96 0.62 12.84 2.75
CA GLU A 96 0.46 13.75 1.64
C GLU A 96 1.62 13.58 0.66
N VAL A 97 1.28 13.45 -0.62
CA VAL A 97 2.22 13.51 -1.74
C VAL A 97 1.86 14.72 -2.57
N ASN A 98 2.78 15.69 -2.68
CA ASN A 98 2.54 16.96 -3.36
C ASN A 98 1.22 17.64 -2.91
N LYS A 99 0.96 17.65 -1.59
CA LYS A 99 -0.23 18.23 -0.92
C LYS A 99 -1.55 17.48 -1.16
N LYS A 100 -1.53 16.30 -1.78
CA LYS A 100 -2.70 15.42 -1.89
C LYS A 100 -2.55 14.25 -0.93
N ALA A 101 -3.53 14.03 -0.06
CA ALA A 101 -3.52 12.99 0.97
C ALA A 101 -3.88 11.62 0.38
N TYR A 102 -3.12 10.59 0.77
CA TYR A 102 -3.32 9.21 0.35
C TYR A 102 -3.18 8.27 1.53
N ARG A 103 -3.96 7.21 1.55
CA ARG A 103 -3.81 6.09 2.48
C ARG A 103 -2.84 5.06 1.91
N GLY A 104 -2.35 4.15 2.79
CA GLY A 104 -1.46 3.07 2.37
C GLY A 104 0.01 3.45 2.42
N SER A 105 0.84 2.62 1.83
CA SER A 105 2.29 2.78 1.75
C SER A 105 2.70 3.36 0.40
N PHE A 106 3.97 3.78 0.30
CA PHE A 106 4.50 4.31 -0.95
C PHE A 106 5.81 3.63 -1.34
N GLU A 107 5.97 3.44 -2.64
CA GLU A 107 7.28 3.18 -3.24
C GLU A 107 7.68 4.40 -4.06
N VAL A 108 8.84 4.97 -3.74
CA VAL A 108 9.48 5.96 -4.59
C VAL A 108 10.61 5.26 -5.33
N ARG A 109 10.55 5.24 -6.64
CA ARG A 109 11.51 4.52 -7.48
C ARG A 109 12.01 5.40 -8.62
N ILE A 110 13.22 5.11 -9.08
CA ILE A 110 13.76 5.72 -10.30
C ILE A 110 12.92 5.25 -11.50
N SER A 111 12.47 6.19 -12.31
CA SER A 111 11.73 5.93 -13.54
C SER A 111 12.62 5.22 -14.59
N ALA A 112 12.00 4.70 -15.63
CA ALA A 112 12.70 3.96 -16.71
C ALA A 112 13.78 4.78 -17.43
N ASP A 113 13.68 6.10 -17.39
CA ASP A 113 14.68 7.03 -17.99
C ASP A 113 15.98 7.14 -17.17
N GLY A 114 16.01 6.59 -15.94
CA GLY A 114 17.13 6.66 -15.00
C GLY A 114 17.42 8.04 -14.42
N LYS A 115 16.57 9.04 -14.67
CA LYS A 115 16.80 10.47 -14.32
C LYS A 115 15.69 11.07 -13.47
N THR A 116 14.48 10.56 -13.61
CA THR A 116 13.30 11.01 -12.88
C THR A 116 12.85 9.94 -11.89
N LEU A 117 11.86 10.24 -11.07
CA LEU A 117 11.26 9.31 -10.14
C LEU A 117 9.76 9.15 -10.38
N ASP A 118 9.26 7.99 -9.97
CA ASP A 118 7.85 7.70 -9.85
C ASP A 118 7.52 7.49 -8.38
N VAL A 119 6.39 8.03 -7.93
CA VAL A 119 5.82 7.74 -6.62
C VAL A 119 4.61 6.84 -6.84
N VAL A 120 4.66 5.65 -6.28
CA VAL A 120 3.62 4.62 -6.41
C VAL A 120 2.97 4.41 -5.05
N ASN A 121 1.68 4.61 -4.96
CA ASN A 121 0.88 4.31 -3.78
C ASN A 121 0.53 2.83 -3.78
N VAL A 122 0.81 2.12 -2.69
CA VAL A 122 0.54 0.69 -2.49
C VAL A 122 -0.44 0.54 -1.34
N LEU A 123 -1.62 -0.01 -1.64
CA LEU A 123 -2.70 -0.14 -0.66
C LEU A 123 -3.62 -1.31 -1.00
N PRO A 124 -4.34 -1.87 -0.01
CA PRO A 124 -5.36 -2.88 -0.26
C PRO A 124 -6.42 -2.38 -1.25
N LEU A 125 -6.83 -3.24 -2.18
CA LEU A 125 -7.81 -2.93 -3.23
C LEU A 125 -9.09 -2.29 -2.65
N GLU A 126 -9.59 -2.78 -1.53
CA GLU A 126 -10.80 -2.23 -0.92
C GLU A 126 -10.60 -0.77 -0.44
N GLN A 127 -9.42 -0.42 0.05
CA GLN A 127 -9.10 0.97 0.42
C GLN A 127 -9.01 1.88 -0.81
N TYR A 128 -8.47 1.37 -1.91
CA TYR A 128 -8.46 2.07 -3.19
C TYR A 128 -9.88 2.37 -3.69
N LEU A 129 -10.78 1.38 -3.62
CA LEU A 129 -12.17 1.53 -4.06
C LEU A 129 -12.93 2.61 -3.28
N TYR A 130 -12.67 2.77 -1.97
CA TYR A 130 -13.27 3.87 -1.20
C TYR A 130 -12.92 5.24 -1.77
N SER A 131 -11.70 5.43 -2.24
CA SER A 131 -11.26 6.71 -2.82
C SER A 131 -11.84 6.91 -4.21
N VAL A 132 -11.72 5.91 -5.08
CA VAL A 132 -12.13 6.01 -6.49
C VAL A 132 -13.65 6.15 -6.64
N VAL A 133 -14.41 5.32 -5.94
CA VAL A 133 -15.87 5.38 -6.02
C VAL A 133 -16.39 6.73 -5.49
N GLY A 134 -15.79 7.26 -4.42
CA GLY A 134 -16.17 8.57 -3.88
C GLY A 134 -15.82 9.75 -4.79
N GLU A 135 -14.80 9.63 -5.63
CA GLU A 135 -14.40 10.67 -6.60
C GLU A 135 -15.20 10.57 -7.92
N GLU A 136 -15.56 9.34 -8.36
CA GLU A 136 -16.19 9.10 -9.66
C GLU A 136 -17.72 9.20 -9.63
N ILE A 137 -18.37 8.93 -8.51
CA ILE A 137 -19.83 8.97 -8.38
C ILE A 137 -20.26 9.77 -7.15
N SER A 138 -21.21 10.66 -7.34
CA SER A 138 -21.75 11.45 -6.23
C SER A 138 -22.60 10.58 -5.30
N VAL A 139 -22.50 10.85 -3.99
CA VAL A 139 -23.30 10.20 -2.93
C VAL A 139 -24.82 10.43 -3.05
N ILE A 140 -25.25 11.33 -3.94
CA ILE A 140 -26.68 11.55 -4.24
C ILE A 140 -27.28 10.51 -5.19
N PHE A 141 -26.43 9.68 -5.84
CA PHE A 141 -26.91 8.59 -6.69
C PHE A 141 -27.50 7.45 -5.84
N PRO A 142 -28.44 6.67 -6.40
CA PRO A 142 -28.97 5.49 -5.71
C PRO A 142 -27.86 4.49 -5.33
N ASP A 143 -28.02 3.83 -4.18
CA ASP A 143 -27.05 2.84 -3.66
C ASP A 143 -26.67 1.78 -4.68
N GLU A 144 -27.62 1.34 -5.52
CA GLU A 144 -27.37 0.34 -6.55
C GLU A 144 -26.43 0.85 -7.65
N ALA A 145 -26.47 2.15 -7.96
CA ALA A 145 -25.53 2.77 -8.89
C ALA A 145 -24.12 2.83 -8.29
N ILE A 146 -24.00 3.18 -7.00
CA ILE A 146 -22.72 3.21 -6.27
C ILE A 146 -22.14 1.79 -6.19
N LYS A 147 -22.95 0.77 -5.91
CA LYS A 147 -22.50 -0.64 -5.91
C LYS A 147 -22.05 -1.09 -7.30
N ALA A 148 -22.75 -0.75 -8.36
CA ALA A 148 -22.37 -1.06 -9.73
C ALA A 148 -21.03 -0.42 -10.09
N GLN A 149 -20.80 0.84 -9.71
CA GLN A 149 -19.53 1.54 -9.90
C GLN A 149 -18.39 0.86 -9.15
N ALA A 150 -18.61 0.44 -7.90
CA ALA A 150 -17.59 -0.28 -7.12
C ALA A 150 -17.20 -1.62 -7.77
N VAL A 151 -18.15 -2.35 -8.36
CA VAL A 151 -17.88 -3.60 -9.10
C VAL A 151 -17.08 -3.31 -10.37
N ALA A 152 -17.43 -2.26 -11.12
CA ALA A 152 -16.72 -1.87 -12.33
C ALA A 152 -15.27 -1.44 -12.02
N ALA A 153 -15.08 -0.58 -11.01
CA ALA A 153 -13.76 -0.12 -10.57
C ALA A 153 -12.88 -1.29 -10.07
N ARG A 154 -13.47 -2.25 -9.32
CA ARG A 154 -12.77 -3.47 -8.89
C ARG A 154 -12.30 -4.29 -10.08
N SER A 155 -13.17 -4.51 -11.05
CA SER A 155 -12.86 -5.30 -12.25
C SER A 155 -11.76 -4.63 -13.07
N LEU A 156 -11.76 -3.30 -13.18
CA LEU A 156 -10.74 -2.54 -13.87
C LEU A 156 -9.38 -2.66 -13.16
N ALA A 157 -9.37 -2.53 -11.84
CA ALA A 157 -8.16 -2.61 -11.03
C ALA A 157 -7.50 -4.00 -11.06
N TYR A 158 -8.29 -5.08 -11.23
CA TYR A 158 -7.75 -6.44 -11.39
C TYR A 158 -7.15 -6.73 -12.77
N ASN A 159 -7.55 -5.98 -13.81
CA ASN A 159 -7.14 -6.24 -15.18
C ASN A 159 -5.98 -5.35 -15.66
N ASN A 160 -5.50 -4.42 -14.83
CA ASN A 160 -4.37 -3.52 -15.08
C ASN A 160 -3.16 -3.89 -14.22
#